data_92a2211750490052358af00605b4abbf
#
_entry.id   92a2211750490052358af00605b4abbf
#
_cell.length_a   1.000
_cell.length_b   1.000
_cell.length_c   1.000
_cell.angle_alpha   90.00
_cell.angle_beta   90.00
_cell.angle_gamma   90.00
#
_symmetry.space_group_name_H-M   'P 1'
#
loop_
_entity.id
_entity.type
_entity.pdbx_description
1 polymer ?
#
loop_
_entity_poly.entity_id
_entity_poly.type
_entity_poly.pdbx_seq_one_letter_code
_entity_poly.pdbx_strand_id
1 'polypeptide(L)'
;MSISVAVVGATGNVGREILNILSDRKFPVSRIAALASRKSVGTEISFGDELLKVKDLETFDFKNWDVALFAIGSEATKQYATKAAKNGCIVIDNSSLFRYDLKVPL
;
A
#
# COMPACT_ATOMS: atom_id res chain seq x y z
N MET A 1 -0.09 -9.70 -18.10
CA MET A 1 -1.20 -9.16 -17.32
C MET A 1 -0.68 -8.23 -16.23
N SER A 2 -1.27 -7.08 -16.08
CA SER A 2 -0.82 -6.12 -15.08
C SER A 2 -1.98 -5.69 -14.20
N ILE A 3 -1.67 -5.27 -12.98
CA ILE A 3 -2.69 -4.88 -12.02
C ILE A 3 -2.39 -3.51 -11.45
N SER A 4 -3.41 -2.87 -10.91
CA SER A 4 -3.25 -1.58 -10.25
C SER A 4 -3.18 -1.82 -8.74
N VAL A 5 -2.18 -1.26 -8.09
CA VAL A 5 -1.89 -1.52 -6.67
C VAL A 5 -1.84 -0.21 -5.90
N ALA A 6 -2.55 -0.17 -4.78
CA ALA A 6 -2.50 0.97 -3.86
C ALA A 6 -1.76 0.50 -2.60
N VAL A 7 -0.70 1.19 -2.20
CA VAL A 7 0.05 0.85 -1.00
C VAL A 7 -0.33 1.86 0.08
N VAL A 8 -1.01 1.40 1.11
CA VAL A 8 -1.49 2.25 2.19
C VAL A 8 -0.47 2.23 3.33
N GLY A 9 0.00 3.39 3.72
CA GLY A 9 1.08 3.49 4.70
C GLY A 9 2.43 3.51 4.01
N ALA A 10 2.48 4.03 2.80
CA ALA A 10 3.68 3.97 1.96
C ALA A 10 4.89 4.70 2.55
N THR A 11 4.69 5.66 3.43
CA THR A 11 5.79 6.40 4.03
C THR A 11 6.40 5.70 5.23
N GLY A 12 5.77 4.67 5.75
CA GLY A 12 6.31 3.91 6.86
C GLY A 12 7.33 2.88 6.39
N ASN A 13 8.02 2.24 7.32
CA ASN A 13 9.06 1.26 6.99
C ASN A 13 8.51 0.07 6.21
N VAL A 14 7.37 -0.45 6.64
CA VAL A 14 6.77 -1.62 5.96
C VAL A 14 6.30 -1.23 4.57
N GLY A 15 5.65 -0.07 4.44
CA GLY A 15 5.16 0.39 3.14
C GLY A 15 6.28 0.60 2.14
N ARG A 16 7.39 1.19 2.58
CA ARG A 16 8.55 1.40 1.71
C ARG A 16 9.15 0.07 1.27
N GLU A 17 9.20 -0.90 2.19
CA GLU A 17 9.71 -2.22 1.88
C GLU A 17 8.84 -2.91 0.83
N ILE A 18 7.51 -2.76 0.95
CA ILE A 18 6.59 -3.32 -0.04
C ILE A 18 6.87 -2.72 -1.42
N LEU A 19 7.05 -1.41 -1.49
CA LEU A 19 7.35 -0.75 -2.75
C LEU A 19 8.66 -1.26 -3.35
N ASN A 20 9.67 -1.43 -2.51
CA ASN A 20 10.95 -1.96 -2.97
C ASN A 20 10.82 -3.37 -3.50
N ILE A 21 10.08 -4.21 -2.82
CA ILE A 21 9.88 -5.60 -3.25
C ILE A 21 9.14 -5.66 -4.59
N LEU A 22 8.10 -4.86 -4.74
CA LEU A 22 7.35 -4.82 -6.00
C LEU A 22 8.23 -4.38 -7.16
N SER A 23 9.09 -3.41 -6.92
CA SER A 23 9.99 -2.92 -7.94
C SER A 23 11.08 -3.93 -8.26
N ASP A 24 11.73 -4.47 -7.23
CA ASP A 24 12.84 -5.41 -7.41
C ASP A 24 12.41 -6.68 -8.11
N ARG A 25 11.21 -7.16 -7.81
CA ARG A 25 10.73 -8.39 -8.41
C ARG A 25 10.03 -8.15 -9.75
N LYS A 26 10.02 -6.90 -10.21
CA LYS A 26 9.39 -6.53 -11.48
C LYS A 26 7.95 -7.04 -11.55
N PHE A 27 7.23 -6.88 -10.45
CA PHE A 27 5.84 -7.30 -10.39
C PHE A 27 5.05 -6.52 -11.45
N PRO A 28 4.16 -7.16 -12.20
CA PRO A 28 3.45 -6.50 -13.30
C PRO A 28 2.39 -5.51 -12.81
N VAL A 29 2.82 -4.32 -12.48
CA VAL A 29 1.94 -3.26 -11.98
C VAL A 29 1.65 -2.28 -13.10
N SER A 30 0.36 -2.07 -13.39
CA SER A 30 -0.04 -1.09 -14.40
C SER A 30 -0.11 0.31 -13.81
N ARG A 31 -0.51 0.42 -12.56
CA ARG A 31 -0.56 1.70 -11.84
C ARG A 31 -0.20 1.43 -10.38
N ILE A 32 0.46 2.39 -9.76
CA ILE A 32 0.79 2.27 -8.35
C ILE A 32 0.44 3.58 -7.66
N ALA A 33 -0.17 3.50 -6.48
CA ALA A 33 -0.48 4.69 -5.68
C ALA A 33 0.15 4.53 -4.31
N ALA A 34 0.77 5.59 -3.83
CA ALA A 34 1.34 5.63 -2.50
C ALA A 34 0.42 6.48 -1.64
N LEU A 35 -0.17 5.87 -0.61
CA LEU A 35 -1.15 6.54 0.23
C LEU A 35 -0.65 6.64 1.66
N ALA A 36 -0.93 7.75 2.29
CA ALA A 36 -0.55 7.97 3.69
C ALA A 36 -1.45 9.02 4.31
N SER A 37 -1.19 9.38 5.56
CA SER A 37 -1.97 10.39 6.24
C SER A 37 -1.71 11.75 5.62
N ARG A 38 -2.60 12.69 5.90
CA ARG A 38 -2.52 14.04 5.36
C ARG A 38 -1.16 14.71 5.61
N LYS A 39 -0.51 14.39 6.70
CA LYS A 39 0.79 14.95 7.04
C LYS A 39 1.85 14.63 6.00
N SER A 40 1.72 13.51 5.33
CA SER A 40 2.71 13.05 4.37
C SER A 40 2.35 13.37 2.92
N VAL A 41 1.19 13.95 2.68
CA VAL A 41 0.75 14.25 1.32
C VAL A 41 1.73 15.19 0.63
N GLY A 42 2.09 14.87 -0.58
CA GLY A 42 3.05 15.66 -1.35
C GLY A 42 4.48 15.20 -1.22
N THR A 43 4.76 14.34 -0.24
CA THR A 43 6.08 13.75 -0.09
C THR A 43 6.32 12.80 -1.27
N GLU A 44 7.56 12.72 -1.73
CA GLU A 44 7.89 11.81 -2.81
C GLU A 44 8.63 10.61 -2.26
N ILE A 45 8.31 9.43 -2.75
CA ILE A 45 8.98 8.21 -2.33
C ILE A 45 9.36 7.41 -3.56
N SER A 46 10.44 6.65 -3.45
CA SER A 46 10.97 5.90 -4.58
C SER A 46 10.20 4.63 -4.88
N PHE A 47 9.99 4.36 -6.15
CA PHE A 47 9.48 3.08 -6.61
C PHE A 47 10.35 2.72 -7.81
N GLY A 48 11.43 1.96 -7.56
CA GLY A 48 12.41 1.70 -8.59
C GLY A 48 13.06 3.02 -9.01
N ASP A 49 13.02 3.33 -10.29
CA ASP A 49 13.60 4.55 -10.82
C ASP A 49 12.61 5.70 -10.83
N GLU A 50 11.39 5.47 -10.39
CA GLU A 50 10.35 6.50 -10.39
C GLU A 50 10.14 7.10 -9.01
N LEU A 51 9.60 8.31 -8.98
CA LEU A 51 9.21 8.94 -7.73
C LEU A 51 7.70 9.04 -7.70
N LEU A 52 7.09 8.58 -6.61
CA LEU A 52 5.65 8.61 -6.44
C LEU A 52 5.28 9.70 -5.45
N LYS A 53 4.29 10.51 -5.79
CA LYS A 53 3.79 11.50 -4.86
C LYS A 53 2.76 10.85 -3.95
N VAL A 54 2.95 11.01 -2.66
CA VAL A 54 2.04 10.46 -1.67
C VAL A 54 0.71 11.20 -1.73
N LYS A 55 -0.38 10.43 -1.78
CA LYS A 55 -1.73 10.96 -1.81
C LYS A 55 -2.41 10.74 -0.47
N ASP A 56 -3.47 11.53 -0.23
CA ASP A 56 -4.21 11.48 1.02
C ASP A 56 -5.11 10.24 1.07
N LEU A 57 -4.87 9.37 2.04
CA LEU A 57 -5.65 8.17 2.22
C LEU A 57 -7.13 8.47 2.48
N GLU A 58 -7.43 9.55 3.21
CA GLU A 58 -8.80 9.88 3.56
C GLU A 58 -9.67 10.19 2.35
N THR A 59 -9.10 10.80 1.33
CA THR A 59 -9.85 11.21 0.15
C THR A 59 -9.63 10.31 -1.06
N PHE A 60 -8.80 9.28 -0.92
CA PHE A 60 -8.50 8.41 -2.04
C PHE A 60 -9.70 7.57 -2.44
N ASP A 61 -9.94 7.47 -3.75
CA ASP A 61 -11.03 6.67 -4.28
C ASP A 61 -10.47 5.33 -4.72
N PHE A 62 -10.85 4.25 -4.03
CA PHE A 62 -10.37 2.92 -4.34
C PHE A 62 -11.07 2.29 -5.55
N LYS A 63 -12.02 2.97 -6.14
CA LYS A 63 -12.72 2.43 -7.29
C LYS A 63 -11.75 2.20 -8.44
N ASN A 64 -11.89 1.07 -9.11
CA ASN A 64 -11.02 0.69 -10.23
C ASN A 64 -9.57 0.38 -9.85
N TRP A 65 -9.33 0.07 -8.60
CA TRP A 65 -8.03 -0.42 -8.15
C TRP A 65 -8.16 -1.91 -7.84
N ASP A 66 -7.17 -2.68 -8.28
CA ASP A 66 -7.24 -4.14 -8.15
C ASP A 66 -6.87 -4.62 -6.75
N VAL A 67 -5.80 -4.09 -6.20
CA VAL A 67 -5.28 -4.56 -4.92
C VAL A 67 -4.92 -3.38 -4.03
N ALA A 68 -5.22 -3.50 -2.75
CA ALA A 68 -4.82 -2.53 -1.74
C ALA A 68 -3.99 -3.25 -0.69
N LEU A 69 -2.71 -2.87 -0.56
CA LEU A 69 -1.79 -3.47 0.41
C LEU A 69 -1.69 -2.52 1.60
N PHE A 70 -2.14 -2.99 2.76
CA PHE A 70 -2.19 -2.14 3.95
C PHE A 70 -1.00 -2.39 4.86
N ALA A 71 -0.29 -1.31 5.17
CA ALA A 71 0.87 -1.35 6.06
C ALA A 71 0.74 -0.30 7.15
N ILE A 72 -0.46 -0.15 7.69
CA ILE A 72 -0.75 0.80 8.78
C ILE A 72 -1.32 0.00 9.94
N GLY A 73 -1.52 0.65 11.08
CA GLY A 73 -2.03 -0.05 12.26
C GLY A 73 -3.35 -0.77 12.02
N SER A 74 -3.62 -1.79 12.80
CA SER A 74 -4.78 -2.66 12.57
C SER A 74 -6.12 -1.92 12.64
N GLU A 75 -6.28 -0.95 13.51
CA GLU A 75 -7.54 -0.21 13.59
C GLU A 75 -7.76 0.63 12.34
N ALA A 76 -6.73 1.32 11.88
CA ALA A 76 -6.84 2.11 10.67
C ALA A 76 -7.06 1.21 9.46
N THR A 77 -6.41 0.04 9.45
CA THR A 77 -6.60 -0.93 8.38
C THR A 77 -8.06 -1.35 8.29
N LYS A 78 -8.70 -1.66 9.42
CA LYS A 78 -10.10 -2.08 9.39
C LYS A 78 -10.99 -1.02 8.75
N GLN A 79 -10.75 0.24 9.11
CA GLN A 79 -11.56 1.34 8.61
C GLN A 79 -11.48 1.46 7.09
N TYR A 80 -10.27 1.46 6.55
CA TYR A 80 -10.08 1.69 5.12
C TYR A 80 -10.18 0.43 4.29
N ALA A 81 -9.90 -0.73 4.90
CA ALA A 81 -10.03 -2.01 4.20
C ALA A 81 -11.47 -2.27 3.80
N THR A 82 -12.41 -1.93 4.68
CA THR A 82 -13.83 -2.08 4.38
C THR A 82 -14.20 -1.23 3.16
N LYS A 83 -13.70 0.00 3.13
CA LYS A 83 -13.96 0.91 2.02
C LYS A 83 -13.39 0.37 0.71
N ALA A 84 -12.15 -0.12 0.77
CA ALA A 84 -11.50 -0.68 -0.42
C ALA A 84 -12.25 -1.93 -0.92
N ALA A 85 -12.61 -2.81 -0.01
CA ALA A 85 -13.32 -4.04 -0.38
C ALA A 85 -14.67 -3.73 -1.02
N LYS A 86 -15.38 -2.72 -0.53
CA LYS A 86 -16.66 -2.33 -1.10
C LYS A 86 -16.51 -1.85 -2.54
N ASN A 87 -15.32 -1.36 -2.90
CA ASN A 87 -15.05 -0.90 -4.26
C ASN A 87 -14.41 -1.96 -5.13
N GLY A 88 -14.40 -3.20 -4.66
CA GLY A 88 -13.90 -4.31 -5.46
C GLY A 88 -12.42 -4.60 -5.35
N CYS A 89 -11.69 -3.92 -4.46
CA CYS A 89 -10.27 -4.19 -4.28
C CYS A 89 -10.05 -5.48 -3.50
N ILE A 90 -8.99 -6.18 -3.84
CA ILE A 90 -8.52 -7.28 -3.02
C ILE A 90 -7.68 -6.63 -1.94
N VAL A 91 -8.04 -6.86 -0.68
CA VAL A 91 -7.36 -6.24 0.45
C VAL A 91 -6.38 -7.21 1.09
N ILE A 92 -5.14 -6.77 1.26
CA ILE A 92 -4.11 -7.57 1.92
C ILE A 92 -3.55 -6.75 3.07
N ASP A 93 -3.63 -7.29 4.29
CA ASP A 93 -3.11 -6.60 5.46
C ASP A 93 -1.69 -7.07 5.72
N ASN A 94 -0.73 -6.32 5.22
CA ASN A 94 0.67 -6.66 5.33
C ASN A 94 1.23 -6.42 6.73
N SER A 95 0.60 -5.58 7.51
CA SER A 95 1.10 -5.33 8.86
C SER A 95 1.00 -6.59 9.72
N SER A 96 -0.08 -7.34 9.59
CA SER A 96 -0.22 -8.60 10.32
C SER A 96 0.75 -9.65 9.82
N LEU A 97 0.90 -9.75 8.51
CA LEU A 97 1.83 -10.71 7.93
C LEU A 97 3.26 -10.43 8.35
N PHE A 98 3.62 -9.16 8.35
CA PHE A 98 4.96 -8.77 8.72
C PHE A 98 5.27 -9.10 10.17
N ARG A 99 4.30 -8.85 11.03
CA ARG A 99 4.45 -9.17 12.44
C ARG A 99 4.62 -10.67 12.65
N TYR A 100 3.93 -11.43 11.86
CA TYR A 100 3.97 -12.88 11.93
C TYR A 100 5.38 -13.39 11.56
N ASP A 101 5.94 -12.84 10.49
CA ASP A 101 7.28 -13.20 10.04
C ASP A 101 8.33 -12.92 11.10
N LEU A 102 8.16 -11.83 11.83
CA LEU A 102 9.09 -11.49 12.89
C LEU A 102 9.02 -12.49 14.04
N LYS A 103 7.88 -13.13 14.22
CA LYS A 103 7.73 -14.11 15.28
C LYS A 103 8.24 -15.45 14.90
N VAL A 104 8.09 -15.74 13.67
CA VAL A 104 8.40 -17.05 13.21
C VAL A 104 9.69 -17.17 12.53
N PRO A 105 10.51 -16.36 12.64
CA PRO A 105 11.72 -16.47 11.85
C PRO A 105 12.40 -17.55 12.38
N LEU A 106 11.92 -17.90 12.64
CA LEU A 106 12.08 -18.58 13.41
C LEU A 106 12.40 -19.70 13.02
#